data_865a78649960b4707950f0491e01c902
#
_entry.id   865a78649960b4707950f0491e01c902
#
_cell.length_a   1.000
_cell.length_b   1.000
_cell.length_c   1.000
_cell.angle_alpha   90.00
_cell.angle_beta   90.00
_cell.angle_gamma   90.00
#
_symmetry.space_group_name_H-M   'P 1'
#
loop_
_entity.id
_entity.type
_entity.pdbx_description
1 polymer ?
#
loop_
_entity_poly.entity_id
_entity_poly.type
_entity_poly.pdbx_seq_one_letter_code
_entity_poly.pdbx_strand_id
1 'polypeptide(L)'
;KQINHLINEIERSEWVDDKMIGCAAIILTGLSYQNKIRYLDFGLNLLKKIIKFSFDNEGFPKSRNIRQLNFYLKHFVLIREWLKESQNDIPEYINEAIYHLGQAYTLVWQSIKINILFNGNHESNNDDFDNYLSRLGYKFKNENNEIGGYVILKNKKTALVMDVGSNPEKKFSNNYQSGALSFEIISEGKKLICNSGFFQNYSHQLNDISKSTATHSTLTIDNQSSCKLRRLGNKHSRVEQGLKIIKKSIVIEKNYWSIGSAHDGYSKSYGVIHDRQIEFFPEQNKFIGFDKLIKKKNFISTNFEIRFHLEPNIKTMKTQDGKFIFIELENQGWRFSCNNHKIDIETGLYFGKKNTYTENQNIFISGVTQNENQIIKWELTKIT
;
A
#
# COMPACT_ATOMS: atom_id res chain seq x y z
N LYS A 1 -32.94 18.82 -13.62
CA LYS A 1 -33.38 18.40 -12.26
C LYS A 1 -32.34 17.53 -11.53
N GLN A 2 -31.79 16.49 -12.17
CA GLN A 2 -30.81 15.58 -11.54
C GLN A 2 -29.54 16.30 -11.01
N ILE A 3 -28.95 17.21 -11.78
CA ILE A 3 -27.75 17.96 -11.35
C ILE A 3 -28.05 18.89 -10.16
N ASN A 4 -29.22 19.54 -10.12
CA ASN A 4 -29.59 20.35 -8.96
C ASN A 4 -29.74 19.48 -7.69
N HIS A 5 -30.31 18.26 -7.83
CA HIS A 5 -30.39 17.32 -6.72
C HIS A 5 -28.98 16.87 -6.29
N LEU A 6 -28.12 16.53 -7.23
CA LEU A 6 -26.73 16.16 -6.95
C LEU A 6 -25.98 17.27 -6.21
N ILE A 7 -26.11 18.55 -6.62
CA ILE A 7 -25.49 19.68 -5.97
C ILE A 7 -25.96 19.81 -4.51
N ASN A 8 -27.24 19.59 -4.23
CA ASN A 8 -27.78 19.68 -2.87
C ASN A 8 -27.34 18.52 -1.97
N GLU A 9 -27.08 17.33 -2.53
CA GLU A 9 -26.77 16.14 -1.76
C GLU A 9 -25.25 15.82 -1.66
N ILE A 10 -24.44 16.34 -2.60
CA ILE A 10 -23.03 15.95 -2.72
C ILE A 10 -22.19 16.26 -1.48
N GLU A 11 -22.51 17.34 -0.77
CA GLU A 11 -21.78 17.72 0.46
C GLU A 11 -22.11 16.79 1.63
N ARG A 12 -23.27 16.09 1.59
CA ARG A 12 -23.71 15.12 2.60
C ARG A 12 -23.05 13.78 2.50
N SER A 13 -22.45 13.44 1.34
CA SER A 13 -21.74 12.17 1.18
C SER A 13 -20.58 12.09 2.19
N GLU A 14 -20.44 10.96 2.87
CA GLU A 14 -19.31 10.66 3.74
C GLU A 14 -18.06 10.23 2.93
N TRP A 15 -18.24 9.82 1.66
CA TRP A 15 -17.21 9.29 0.81
C TRP A 15 -16.65 10.35 -0.13
N VAL A 16 -15.35 10.61 -0.01
CA VAL A 16 -14.67 11.60 -0.87
C VAL A 16 -14.61 11.12 -2.32
N ASP A 17 -14.51 9.82 -2.54
CA ASP A 17 -14.52 9.21 -3.88
C ASP A 17 -15.86 9.50 -4.59
N ASP A 18 -17.00 9.39 -3.88
CA ASP A 18 -18.33 9.74 -4.42
C ASP A 18 -18.42 11.24 -4.71
N LYS A 19 -17.87 12.08 -3.83
CA LYS A 19 -17.79 13.54 -4.06
C LYS A 19 -16.98 13.85 -5.30
N MET A 20 -15.89 13.12 -5.58
CA MET A 20 -15.08 13.31 -6.78
C MET A 20 -15.85 12.97 -8.06
N ILE A 21 -16.57 11.85 -8.08
CA ILE A 21 -17.41 11.44 -9.22
C ILE A 21 -18.49 12.47 -9.47
N GLY A 22 -19.22 12.87 -8.42
CA GLY A 22 -20.25 13.89 -8.52
C GLY A 22 -19.71 15.26 -8.96
N CYS A 23 -18.53 15.66 -8.45
CA CYS A 23 -17.84 16.86 -8.86
C CYS A 23 -17.52 16.86 -10.37
N ALA A 24 -16.98 15.77 -10.89
CA ALA A 24 -16.69 15.61 -12.31
C ALA A 24 -17.98 15.71 -13.17
N ALA A 25 -19.08 15.07 -12.72
CA ALA A 25 -20.38 15.17 -13.41
C ALA A 25 -20.94 16.59 -13.43
N ILE A 26 -20.79 17.34 -12.34
CA ILE A 26 -21.23 18.75 -12.26
C ILE A 26 -20.40 19.64 -13.20
N ILE A 27 -19.07 19.48 -13.22
CA ILE A 27 -18.16 20.22 -14.13
C ILE A 27 -18.53 19.91 -15.58
N LEU A 28 -18.65 18.64 -15.96
CA LEU A 28 -19.02 18.23 -17.30
C LEU A 28 -20.36 18.83 -17.74
N THR A 29 -21.36 18.88 -16.84
CA THR A 29 -22.65 19.49 -17.11
C THR A 29 -22.51 21.01 -17.34
N GLY A 30 -21.68 21.70 -16.55
CA GLY A 30 -21.42 23.13 -16.71
C GLY A 30 -20.76 23.45 -18.04
N LEU A 31 -19.90 22.56 -18.56
CA LEU A 31 -19.24 22.70 -19.85
C LEU A 31 -20.15 22.32 -21.03
N SER A 32 -21.08 21.38 -20.86
CA SER A 32 -21.92 20.85 -21.93
C SER A 32 -23.14 21.71 -22.27
N TYR A 33 -23.59 22.58 -21.37
CA TYR A 33 -24.82 23.36 -21.55
C TYR A 33 -24.53 24.85 -21.48
N GLN A 34 -24.87 25.59 -22.54
CA GLN A 34 -24.85 27.04 -22.56
C GLN A 34 -25.68 27.62 -21.40
N ASN A 35 -25.25 28.75 -20.81
CA ASN A 35 -25.89 29.39 -19.66
C ASN A 35 -25.88 28.60 -18.34
N LYS A 36 -25.01 27.63 -18.18
CA LYS A 36 -24.84 26.86 -16.95
C LYS A 36 -23.50 27.10 -16.22
N ILE A 37 -22.90 28.28 -16.45
CA ILE A 37 -21.62 28.69 -15.85
C ILE A 37 -21.58 28.48 -14.32
N ARG A 38 -22.69 28.70 -13.64
CA ARG A 38 -22.83 28.46 -12.19
C ARG A 38 -22.51 27.02 -11.77
N TYR A 39 -22.74 26.01 -12.65
CA TYR A 39 -22.40 24.63 -12.35
C TYR A 39 -20.89 24.42 -12.51
N LEU A 40 -20.27 25.04 -13.48
CA LEU A 40 -18.82 25.00 -13.66
C LEU A 40 -18.12 25.63 -12.45
N ASP A 41 -18.53 26.83 -12.04
CA ASP A 41 -17.96 27.52 -10.88
C ASP A 41 -18.13 26.71 -9.60
N PHE A 42 -19.35 26.16 -9.37
CA PHE A 42 -19.59 25.29 -8.23
C PHE A 42 -18.69 24.05 -8.26
N GLY A 43 -18.60 23.37 -9.39
CA GLY A 43 -17.79 22.16 -9.58
C GLY A 43 -16.30 22.44 -9.35
N LEU A 44 -15.74 23.53 -9.93
CA LEU A 44 -14.34 23.90 -9.74
C LEU A 44 -14.02 24.27 -8.29
N ASN A 45 -14.93 24.98 -7.60
CA ASN A 45 -14.80 25.28 -6.18
C ASN A 45 -14.85 24.00 -5.32
N LEU A 46 -15.72 23.06 -5.66
CA LEU A 46 -15.80 21.77 -4.97
C LEU A 46 -14.53 20.94 -5.23
N LEU A 47 -14.01 20.91 -6.45
CA LEU A 47 -12.77 20.24 -6.79
C LEU A 47 -11.59 20.78 -5.96
N LYS A 48 -11.47 22.10 -5.82
CA LYS A 48 -10.44 22.74 -5.00
C LYS A 48 -10.56 22.31 -3.53
N LYS A 49 -11.81 22.23 -2.98
CA LYS A 49 -12.04 21.71 -1.62
C LYS A 49 -11.64 20.24 -1.48
N ILE A 50 -11.96 19.39 -2.47
CA ILE A 50 -11.60 17.96 -2.49
C ILE A 50 -10.08 17.81 -2.48
N ILE A 51 -9.35 18.54 -3.32
CA ILE A 51 -7.89 18.50 -3.37
C ILE A 51 -7.29 18.86 -2.01
N LYS A 52 -7.67 20.01 -1.45
CA LYS A 52 -7.16 20.47 -0.15
C LYS A 52 -7.46 19.49 1.00
N PHE A 53 -8.62 18.82 0.96
CA PHE A 53 -9.03 17.87 1.98
C PHE A 53 -8.29 16.53 1.86
N SER A 54 -8.15 16.00 0.63
CA SER A 54 -7.78 14.60 0.37
C SER A 54 -6.29 14.35 0.27
N PHE A 55 -5.50 15.37 -0.08
CA PHE A 55 -4.06 15.20 -0.33
C PHE A 55 -3.21 15.87 0.75
N ASP A 56 -2.03 15.31 0.99
CA ASP A 56 -1.00 15.89 1.82
C ASP A 56 -0.20 16.96 1.06
N ASN A 57 0.87 17.47 1.67
CA ASN A 57 1.70 18.51 1.06
C ASN A 57 2.56 18.00 -0.11
N GLU A 58 2.74 16.68 -0.22
CA GLU A 58 3.44 16.02 -1.34
C GLU A 58 2.48 15.66 -2.47
N GLY A 59 1.17 15.94 -2.30
CA GLY A 59 0.12 15.59 -3.24
C GLY A 59 -0.25 14.10 -3.24
N PHE A 60 0.10 13.35 -2.18
CA PHE A 60 -0.31 11.96 -2.02
C PHE A 60 -1.64 11.88 -1.24
N PRO A 61 -2.51 10.87 -1.52
CA PRO A 61 -3.75 10.70 -0.75
C PRO A 61 -3.47 10.53 0.75
N LYS A 62 -4.07 11.37 1.61
CA LYS A 62 -3.96 11.28 3.07
C LYS A 62 -4.42 9.95 3.65
N SER A 63 -5.22 9.21 2.90
CA SER A 63 -5.63 7.83 3.24
C SER A 63 -4.50 6.81 3.08
N ARG A 64 -3.41 7.18 2.40
CA ARG A 64 -2.33 6.30 1.95
C ARG A 64 -2.81 5.14 1.04
N ASN A 65 -4.01 5.27 0.45
CA ASN A 65 -4.58 4.27 -0.43
C ASN A 65 -4.07 4.45 -1.86
N ILE A 66 -3.26 3.49 -2.33
CA ILE A 66 -2.65 3.53 -3.67
C ILE A 66 -3.71 3.47 -4.78
N ARG A 67 -4.83 2.78 -4.58
CA ARG A 67 -5.94 2.74 -5.54
C ARG A 67 -6.53 4.14 -5.75
N GLN A 68 -6.62 4.95 -4.70
CA GLN A 68 -7.11 6.33 -4.81
C GLN A 68 -6.19 7.21 -5.64
N LEU A 69 -4.87 6.95 -5.65
CA LEU A 69 -3.93 7.66 -6.51
C LEU A 69 -4.35 7.60 -7.98
N ASN A 70 -4.57 6.39 -8.52
CA ASN A 70 -5.01 6.20 -9.91
C ASN A 70 -6.40 6.80 -10.16
N PHE A 71 -7.30 6.64 -9.20
CA PHE A 71 -8.66 7.16 -9.29
C PHE A 71 -8.68 8.68 -9.42
N TYR A 72 -7.96 9.40 -8.57
CA TYR A 72 -7.90 10.87 -8.62
C TYR A 72 -7.15 11.39 -9.82
N LEU A 73 -5.99 10.80 -10.16
CA LEU A 73 -5.21 11.21 -11.34
C LEU A 73 -6.07 11.10 -12.60
N LYS A 74 -6.81 10.01 -12.77
CA LYS A 74 -7.72 9.82 -13.91
C LYS A 74 -8.77 10.92 -13.98
N HIS A 75 -9.43 11.25 -12.88
CA HIS A 75 -10.48 12.27 -12.86
C HIS A 75 -9.92 13.69 -13.11
N PHE A 76 -8.75 14.01 -12.55
CA PHE A 76 -8.15 15.32 -12.75
C PHE A 76 -7.69 15.51 -14.20
N VAL A 77 -7.09 14.48 -14.80
CA VAL A 77 -6.74 14.51 -16.23
C VAL A 77 -7.99 14.68 -17.09
N LEU A 78 -9.07 13.93 -16.84
CA LEU A 78 -10.33 14.08 -17.56
C LEU A 78 -10.89 15.49 -17.45
N ILE A 79 -10.97 16.04 -16.24
CA ILE A 79 -11.49 17.42 -16.03
C ILE A 79 -10.61 18.44 -16.76
N ARG A 80 -9.29 18.31 -16.68
CA ARG A 80 -8.37 19.19 -17.37
C ARG A 80 -8.57 19.16 -18.89
N GLU A 81 -8.70 17.99 -19.48
CA GLU A 81 -8.90 17.86 -20.92
C GLU A 81 -10.28 18.39 -21.33
N TRP A 82 -11.35 18.19 -20.56
CA TRP A 82 -12.66 18.79 -20.81
C TRP A 82 -12.62 20.33 -20.79
N LEU A 83 -11.91 20.94 -19.82
CA LEU A 83 -11.73 22.39 -19.79
C LEU A 83 -10.98 22.88 -21.01
N LYS A 84 -9.91 22.18 -21.42
CA LYS A 84 -9.12 22.51 -22.61
C LYS A 84 -9.94 22.43 -23.90
N GLU A 85 -10.67 21.32 -24.10
CA GLU A 85 -11.52 21.09 -25.28
C GLU A 85 -12.65 22.11 -25.39
N SER A 86 -13.20 22.54 -24.25
CA SER A 86 -14.25 23.56 -24.19
C SER A 86 -13.71 25.00 -24.17
N GLN A 87 -12.40 25.20 -24.37
CA GLN A 87 -11.71 26.51 -24.40
C GLN A 87 -11.91 27.34 -23.12
N ASN A 88 -12.04 26.67 -21.97
CA ASN A 88 -12.08 27.32 -20.66
C ASN A 88 -10.68 27.36 -20.04
N ASP A 89 -10.45 28.35 -19.16
CA ASP A 89 -9.23 28.45 -18.39
C ASP A 89 -9.05 27.24 -17.48
N ILE A 90 -7.82 26.72 -17.43
CA ILE A 90 -7.45 25.62 -16.56
C ILE A 90 -6.86 26.18 -15.27
N PRO A 91 -7.54 26.06 -14.12
CA PRO A 91 -6.99 26.53 -12.85
C PRO A 91 -5.66 25.84 -12.50
N GLU A 92 -4.67 26.61 -12.04
CA GLU A 92 -3.32 26.11 -11.76
C GLU A 92 -3.29 24.95 -10.76
N TYR A 93 -4.15 24.98 -9.73
CA TYR A 93 -4.25 23.90 -8.75
C TYR A 93 -4.58 22.52 -9.36
N ILE A 94 -5.20 22.48 -10.56
CA ILE A 94 -5.44 21.22 -11.29
C ILE A 94 -4.14 20.70 -11.90
N ASN A 95 -3.34 21.60 -12.52
CA ASN A 95 -2.04 21.24 -13.09
C ASN A 95 -1.08 20.77 -12.00
N GLU A 96 -1.02 21.47 -10.86
CA GLU A 96 -0.23 21.08 -9.70
C GLU A 96 -0.64 19.70 -9.17
N ALA A 97 -1.95 19.46 -8.99
CA ALA A 97 -2.45 18.18 -8.52
C ALA A 97 -2.11 17.02 -9.49
N ILE A 98 -2.26 17.24 -10.79
CA ILE A 98 -1.89 16.24 -11.82
C ILE A 98 -0.38 15.97 -11.78
N TYR A 99 0.44 17.02 -11.62
CA TYR A 99 1.89 16.87 -11.55
C TYR A 99 2.32 16.00 -10.38
N HIS A 100 1.87 16.30 -9.17
CA HIS A 100 2.21 15.52 -7.97
C HIS A 100 1.69 14.08 -8.02
N LEU A 101 0.42 13.91 -8.39
CA LEU A 101 -0.17 12.56 -8.55
C LEU A 101 0.53 11.76 -9.66
N GLY A 102 0.92 12.42 -10.75
CA GLY A 102 1.66 11.79 -11.84
C GLY A 102 3.04 11.29 -11.41
N GLN A 103 3.76 12.07 -10.59
CA GLN A 103 5.03 11.64 -10.00
C GLN A 103 4.84 10.40 -9.12
N ALA A 104 3.83 10.42 -8.22
CA ALA A 104 3.49 9.29 -7.38
C ALA A 104 3.09 8.06 -8.20
N TYR A 105 2.27 8.23 -9.24
CA TYR A 105 1.86 7.19 -10.17
C TYR A 105 3.06 6.55 -10.89
N THR A 106 4.02 7.37 -11.31
CA THR A 106 5.26 6.87 -11.93
C THR A 106 6.03 5.97 -10.97
N LEU A 107 6.16 6.36 -9.71
CA LEU A 107 6.91 5.57 -8.72
C LEU A 107 6.19 4.27 -8.38
N VAL A 108 4.89 4.30 -8.06
CA VAL A 108 4.16 3.12 -7.56
C VAL A 108 3.66 2.17 -8.65
N TRP A 109 3.57 2.63 -9.91
CA TRP A 109 3.07 1.81 -11.02
C TRP A 109 4.01 1.78 -12.22
N GLN A 110 4.20 2.93 -12.92
CA GLN A 110 4.88 2.91 -14.22
C GLN A 110 6.30 2.35 -14.16
N SER A 111 6.95 2.50 -13.02
CA SER A 111 8.31 2.05 -12.81
C SER A 111 8.43 0.55 -12.52
N ILE A 112 7.37 -0.09 -12.04
CA ILE A 112 7.33 -1.49 -11.60
C ILE A 112 6.47 -2.32 -12.55
N LYS A 113 5.38 -1.75 -13.10
CA LYS A 113 4.36 -2.39 -13.94
C LYS A 113 3.62 -3.55 -13.25
N ILE A 114 3.65 -3.59 -11.92
CA ILE A 114 2.96 -4.56 -11.07
C ILE A 114 2.26 -3.81 -9.94
N ASN A 115 1.02 -4.19 -9.63
CA ASN A 115 0.29 -3.59 -8.52
C ASN A 115 0.88 -4.06 -7.19
N ILE A 116 1.36 -3.12 -6.39
CA ILE A 116 1.77 -3.37 -5.01
C ILE A 116 0.52 -3.37 -4.11
N LEU A 117 0.41 -4.35 -3.21
CA LEU A 117 -0.82 -4.62 -2.47
C LEU A 117 -0.77 -4.04 -1.04
N PHE A 118 -0.80 -2.70 -0.97
CA PHE A 118 -0.84 -1.96 0.30
C PHE A 118 -2.10 -1.10 0.38
N ASN A 119 -2.62 -0.95 1.58
CA ASN A 119 -3.64 0.03 1.99
C ASN A 119 -4.79 0.22 0.99
N GLY A 120 -5.58 -0.82 0.79
CA GLY A 120 -6.79 -0.79 -0.02
C GLY A 120 -6.56 -1.00 -1.51
N ASN A 121 -5.32 -1.31 -1.94
CA ASN A 121 -5.02 -1.63 -3.33
C ASN A 121 -5.36 -3.10 -3.67
N HIS A 122 -5.58 -3.33 -4.94
CA HIS A 122 -5.83 -4.64 -5.53
C HIS A 122 -5.21 -4.70 -6.93
N GLU A 123 -5.18 -5.86 -7.52
CA GLU A 123 -4.74 -6.04 -8.90
C GLU A 123 -5.69 -5.35 -9.87
N SER A 124 -5.14 -4.56 -10.77
CA SER A 124 -5.86 -3.88 -11.83
C SER A 124 -4.94 -3.74 -13.05
N ASN A 125 -5.52 -3.74 -14.23
CA ASN A 125 -4.77 -3.39 -15.43
C ASN A 125 -4.82 -1.86 -15.61
N ASN A 126 -3.67 -1.22 -15.57
CA ASN A 126 -3.52 0.22 -15.78
C ASN A 126 -2.93 0.57 -17.17
N ASP A 127 -2.70 -0.41 -18.05
CA ASP A 127 -2.09 -0.18 -19.36
C ASP A 127 -2.94 0.72 -20.24
N ASP A 128 -4.27 0.58 -20.20
CA ASP A 128 -5.20 1.45 -20.93
C ASP A 128 -5.09 2.91 -20.46
N PHE A 129 -4.88 3.11 -19.16
CA PHE A 129 -4.68 4.45 -18.61
C PHE A 129 -3.30 5.01 -18.97
N ASP A 130 -2.25 4.21 -18.95
CA ASP A 130 -0.92 4.60 -19.43
C ASP A 130 -0.96 5.00 -20.92
N ASN A 131 -1.66 4.22 -21.75
CA ASN A 131 -1.84 4.52 -23.17
C ASN A 131 -2.64 5.83 -23.36
N TYR A 132 -3.65 6.07 -22.55
CA TYR A 132 -4.43 7.31 -22.56
C TYR A 132 -3.55 8.52 -22.20
N LEU A 133 -2.79 8.45 -21.11
CA LEU A 133 -1.84 9.49 -20.69
C LEU A 133 -0.81 9.79 -21.79
N SER A 134 -0.25 8.75 -22.40
CA SER A 134 0.73 8.86 -23.47
C SER A 134 0.16 9.58 -24.71
N ARG A 135 -1.06 9.24 -25.12
CA ARG A 135 -1.76 9.90 -26.25
C ARG A 135 -2.00 11.39 -26.01
N LEU A 136 -2.25 11.77 -24.76
CA LEU A 136 -2.44 13.17 -24.35
C LEU A 136 -1.11 13.91 -24.11
N GLY A 137 0.03 13.23 -24.24
CA GLY A 137 1.35 13.81 -24.07
C GLY A 137 1.80 13.98 -22.62
N TYR A 138 1.11 13.35 -21.64
CA TYR A 138 1.54 13.35 -20.25
C TYR A 138 2.79 12.50 -20.08
N LYS A 139 3.83 13.11 -19.53
CA LYS A 139 5.10 12.45 -19.18
C LYS A 139 5.49 12.86 -17.77
N PHE A 140 5.35 11.95 -16.84
CA PHE A 140 5.75 12.18 -15.46
C PHE A 140 7.14 11.59 -15.21
N LYS A 141 7.90 12.23 -14.34
CA LYS A 141 9.19 11.74 -13.87
C LYS A 141 9.17 11.73 -12.35
N ASN A 142 9.77 10.75 -11.76
CA ASN A 142 9.98 10.70 -10.32
C ASN A 142 11.44 10.29 -10.04
N GLU A 143 12.15 11.13 -9.30
CA GLU A 143 13.54 10.92 -8.89
C GLU A 143 13.63 10.44 -7.44
N ASN A 144 12.51 10.45 -6.71
CA ASN A 144 12.44 10.01 -5.33
C ASN A 144 12.25 8.48 -5.26
N ASN A 145 12.70 7.91 -4.16
CA ASN A 145 12.47 6.50 -3.84
C ASN A 145 11.41 6.31 -2.75
N GLU A 146 10.77 7.39 -2.31
CA GLU A 146 9.73 7.38 -1.28
C GLU A 146 8.59 8.32 -1.68
N ILE A 147 7.36 7.86 -1.45
CA ILE A 147 6.14 8.67 -1.59
C ILE A 147 5.04 8.11 -0.67
N GLY A 148 4.32 9.00 0.04
CA GLY A 148 3.18 8.63 0.90
C GLY A 148 3.52 7.59 1.97
N GLY A 149 4.80 7.50 2.40
CA GLY A 149 5.31 6.52 3.35
C GLY A 149 5.57 5.13 2.75
N TYR A 150 5.68 5.01 1.42
CA TYR A 150 6.15 3.81 0.74
C TYR A 150 7.54 4.05 0.17
N VAL A 151 8.49 3.20 0.52
CA VAL A 151 9.83 3.17 -0.08
C VAL A 151 9.85 2.14 -1.19
N ILE A 152 10.34 2.53 -2.36
CA ILE A 152 10.41 1.69 -3.55
C ILE A 152 11.83 1.77 -4.11
N LEU A 153 12.59 0.70 -3.92
CA LEU A 153 13.93 0.54 -4.49
C LEU A 153 13.86 -0.45 -5.65
N LYS A 154 14.47 -0.13 -6.77
CA LYS A 154 14.39 -0.96 -7.96
C LYS A 154 15.64 -0.88 -8.83
N ASN A 155 15.88 -1.95 -9.57
CA ASN A 155 16.75 -2.03 -10.73
C ASN A 155 15.99 -2.67 -11.91
N LYS A 156 16.70 -3.11 -12.94
CA LYS A 156 16.08 -3.72 -14.14
C LYS A 156 15.36 -5.05 -13.86
N LYS A 157 15.74 -5.77 -12.79
CA LYS A 157 15.26 -7.13 -12.51
C LYS A 157 14.48 -7.24 -11.22
N THR A 158 14.73 -6.35 -10.27
CA THR A 158 14.24 -6.49 -8.90
C THR A 158 13.62 -5.19 -8.42
N ALA A 159 12.49 -5.28 -7.73
CA ALA A 159 11.96 -4.19 -6.90
C ALA A 159 11.72 -4.68 -5.47
N LEU A 160 12.08 -3.84 -4.51
CA LEU A 160 11.80 -3.98 -3.08
C LEU A 160 10.92 -2.81 -2.67
N VAL A 161 9.73 -3.10 -2.17
CA VAL A 161 8.78 -2.10 -1.69
C VAL A 161 8.49 -2.34 -0.22
N MET A 162 8.51 -1.29 0.61
CA MET A 162 8.23 -1.41 2.05
C MET A 162 7.34 -0.26 2.51
N ASP A 163 6.34 -0.58 3.34
CA ASP A 163 5.51 0.41 4.04
C ASP A 163 6.26 0.93 5.28
N VAL A 164 6.74 2.16 5.20
CA VAL A 164 7.46 2.87 6.28
C VAL A 164 6.67 4.07 6.80
N GLY A 165 5.37 4.12 6.58
CA GLY A 165 4.51 5.22 6.97
C GLY A 165 3.68 4.93 8.22
N SER A 166 3.40 5.98 9.00
CA SER A 166 2.43 5.93 10.09
C SER A 166 1.02 5.71 9.54
N ASN A 167 0.10 5.26 10.39
CA ASN A 167 -1.30 5.16 9.98
C ASN A 167 -1.87 6.55 9.61
N PRO A 168 -2.83 6.62 8.68
CA PRO A 168 -3.55 7.86 8.37
C PRO A 168 -4.40 8.33 9.56
N GLU A 169 -4.78 9.60 9.56
CA GLU A 169 -5.76 10.12 10.50
C GLU A 169 -7.09 9.32 10.43
N LYS A 170 -7.78 9.22 11.55
CA LYS A 170 -9.02 8.44 11.69
C LYS A 170 -10.03 8.69 10.55
N LYS A 171 -10.22 9.94 10.13
CA LYS A 171 -11.17 10.31 9.07
C LYS A 171 -10.78 9.81 7.67
N PHE A 172 -9.51 9.46 7.44
CA PHE A 172 -8.99 8.93 6.18
C PHE A 172 -8.71 7.43 6.21
N SER A 173 -8.96 6.74 7.33
CA SER A 173 -8.51 5.38 7.57
C SER A 173 -9.49 4.27 7.18
N ASN A 174 -10.54 4.56 6.41
CA ASN A 174 -11.59 3.60 6.05
C ASN A 174 -11.07 2.34 5.35
N ASN A 175 -10.04 2.48 4.53
CA ASN A 175 -9.41 1.40 3.76
C ASN A 175 -8.00 1.06 4.26
N TYR A 176 -7.61 1.64 5.40
CA TYR A 176 -6.29 1.37 5.97
C TYR A 176 -6.21 -0.08 6.44
N GLN A 177 -5.06 -0.67 6.15
CA GLN A 177 -4.67 -2.01 6.58
C GLN A 177 -3.51 -1.89 7.56
N SER A 178 -3.52 -2.73 8.60
CA SER A 178 -2.51 -2.68 9.68
C SER A 178 -1.19 -3.33 9.24
N GLY A 179 -0.67 -2.94 8.07
CA GLY A 179 0.49 -3.54 7.40
C GLY A 179 1.81 -2.77 7.59
N ALA A 180 1.97 -1.99 8.64
CA ALA A 180 3.21 -1.25 8.85
C ALA A 180 4.43 -2.18 8.87
N LEU A 181 5.52 -1.74 8.20
CA LEU A 181 6.74 -2.48 7.93
C LEU A 181 6.56 -3.76 7.10
N SER A 182 5.38 -3.97 6.51
CA SER A 182 5.25 -5.02 5.50
C SER A 182 6.00 -4.63 4.22
N PHE A 183 6.36 -5.64 3.43
CA PHE A 183 7.12 -5.43 2.22
C PHE A 183 6.69 -6.36 1.11
N GLU A 184 7.04 -6.00 -0.12
CA GLU A 184 6.90 -6.84 -1.31
C GLU A 184 8.23 -6.92 -2.06
N ILE A 185 8.53 -8.09 -2.61
CA ILE A 185 9.67 -8.33 -3.48
C ILE A 185 9.14 -8.77 -4.84
N ILE A 186 9.58 -8.07 -5.87
CA ILE A 186 9.28 -8.38 -7.26
C ILE A 186 10.60 -8.78 -7.92
N SER A 187 10.62 -9.95 -8.55
CA SER A 187 11.78 -10.46 -9.28
C SER A 187 11.40 -10.76 -10.72
N GLU A 188 12.11 -10.13 -11.67
CA GLU A 188 11.92 -10.30 -13.12
C GLU A 188 10.45 -10.16 -13.55
N GLY A 189 9.75 -9.16 -12.96
CA GLY A 189 8.36 -8.87 -13.27
C GLY A 189 7.34 -9.80 -12.63
N LYS A 190 7.71 -10.59 -11.62
CA LYS A 190 6.83 -11.49 -10.86
C LYS A 190 6.93 -11.21 -9.36
N LYS A 191 5.81 -11.28 -8.64
CA LYS A 191 5.80 -11.15 -7.19
C LYS A 191 6.34 -12.41 -6.54
N LEU A 192 7.38 -12.27 -5.75
CA LEU A 192 7.95 -13.34 -4.93
C LEU A 192 7.39 -13.29 -3.51
N ILE A 193 7.51 -12.14 -2.85
CA ILE A 193 6.87 -11.83 -1.59
C ILE A 193 5.84 -10.73 -1.85
N CYS A 194 4.63 -10.90 -1.34
CA CYS A 194 3.55 -9.93 -1.50
C CYS A 194 2.81 -9.71 -0.17
N ASN A 195 1.81 -8.85 -0.19
CA ASN A 195 0.76 -8.80 0.83
C ASN A 195 -0.49 -9.49 0.29
N SER A 196 -1.43 -9.85 1.15
CA SER A 196 -2.65 -10.55 0.73
C SER A 196 -3.60 -9.69 -0.12
N GLY A 197 -3.46 -8.35 -0.10
CA GLY A 197 -4.36 -7.44 -0.78
C GLY A 197 -5.59 -7.06 0.05
N PHE A 198 -6.60 -6.47 -0.58
CA PHE A 198 -7.74 -5.86 0.11
C PHE A 198 -9.09 -6.39 -0.37
N PHE A 199 -9.86 -7.00 0.53
CA PHE A 199 -11.23 -7.45 0.23
C PHE A 199 -12.22 -6.27 0.37
N GLN A 200 -12.80 -5.81 -0.73
CA GLN A 200 -13.50 -4.52 -0.80
C GLN A 200 -14.93 -4.51 -0.26
N ASN A 201 -15.57 -5.68 -0.08
CA ASN A 201 -16.94 -5.73 0.44
C ASN A 201 -16.96 -5.48 1.95
N TYR A 202 -17.30 -4.27 2.35
CA TYR A 202 -17.30 -3.82 3.75
C TYR A 202 -18.27 -4.56 4.68
N SER A 203 -19.33 -5.15 4.15
CA SER A 203 -20.28 -5.92 4.97
C SER A 203 -19.83 -7.35 5.24
N HIS A 204 -18.80 -7.83 4.53
CA HIS A 204 -18.28 -9.19 4.65
C HIS A 204 -17.13 -9.27 5.65
N GLN A 205 -17.08 -10.34 6.46
CA GLN A 205 -16.01 -10.55 7.45
C GLN A 205 -14.60 -10.56 6.87
N LEU A 206 -14.42 -10.99 5.61
CA LEU A 206 -13.12 -10.99 4.93
C LEU A 206 -12.57 -9.58 4.74
N ASN A 207 -13.40 -8.52 4.77
CA ASN A 207 -12.91 -7.15 4.76
C ASN A 207 -12.11 -6.84 6.03
N ASP A 208 -12.59 -7.23 7.21
CA ASP A 208 -11.88 -7.02 8.47
C ASP A 208 -10.63 -7.90 8.55
N ILE A 209 -10.71 -9.16 8.06
CA ILE A 209 -9.54 -10.05 7.97
C ILE A 209 -8.46 -9.42 7.08
N SER A 210 -8.81 -8.94 5.89
CA SER A 210 -7.86 -8.32 4.95
C SER A 210 -7.19 -7.06 5.50
N LYS A 211 -7.71 -6.46 6.57
CA LYS A 211 -7.13 -5.30 7.26
C LYS A 211 -6.20 -5.67 8.40
N SER A 212 -6.16 -6.92 8.82
CA SER A 212 -5.32 -7.37 9.92
C SER A 212 -3.84 -7.40 9.55
N THR A 213 -2.96 -7.29 10.52
CA THR A 213 -1.51 -7.41 10.30
C THR A 213 -1.13 -8.80 9.80
N ALA A 214 -1.87 -9.83 10.18
CA ALA A 214 -1.61 -11.21 9.76
C ALA A 214 -1.74 -11.45 8.24
N THR A 215 -2.41 -10.57 7.51
CA THR A 215 -2.52 -10.64 6.03
C THR A 215 -1.43 -9.83 5.32
N HIS A 216 -0.37 -9.47 6.02
CA HIS A 216 0.75 -8.70 5.49
C HIS A 216 2.08 -9.39 5.81
N SER A 217 3.07 -9.20 4.94
CA SER A 217 4.42 -9.73 5.11
C SER A 217 5.18 -8.95 6.20
N THR A 218 4.75 -9.12 7.46
CA THR A 218 5.29 -8.43 8.63
C THR A 218 5.08 -9.23 9.91
N LEU A 219 5.47 -8.64 11.05
CA LEU A 219 5.39 -9.23 12.39
C LEU A 219 4.00 -9.02 13.00
N THR A 220 3.47 -10.07 13.62
CA THR A 220 2.35 -10.01 14.59
C THR A 220 2.83 -10.41 15.98
N ILE A 221 2.25 -9.82 17.03
CA ILE A 221 2.46 -10.21 18.43
C ILE A 221 1.11 -10.67 19.00
N ASP A 222 1.07 -11.86 19.60
CA ASP A 222 -0.13 -12.44 20.22
C ASP A 222 -1.34 -12.50 19.28
N ASN A 223 -1.10 -12.76 18.00
CA ASN A 223 -2.11 -12.70 16.93
C ASN A 223 -2.87 -11.36 16.82
N GLN A 224 -2.33 -10.28 17.40
CA GLN A 224 -2.93 -8.96 17.35
C GLN A 224 -2.33 -8.11 16.23
N SER A 225 -3.16 -7.24 15.69
CA SER A 225 -2.71 -6.24 14.71
C SER A 225 -1.93 -5.11 15.36
N SER A 226 -0.94 -4.58 14.62
CA SER A 226 -0.13 -3.42 15.04
C SER A 226 -0.94 -2.14 15.25
N CYS A 227 -2.12 -2.02 14.61
CA CYS A 227 -3.12 -1.00 14.85
C CYS A 227 -4.44 -1.62 15.27
N LYS A 228 -5.15 -1.02 16.23
CA LYS A 228 -6.50 -1.41 16.56
C LYS A 228 -7.49 -0.68 15.65
N LEU A 229 -8.26 -1.45 14.90
CA LEU A 229 -9.34 -0.95 14.06
C LEU A 229 -10.68 -1.15 14.77
N ARG A 230 -11.56 -0.14 14.72
CA ARG A 230 -12.91 -0.22 15.24
C ARG A 230 -13.91 -0.16 14.10
N ARG A 231 -14.79 -1.15 14.06
CA ARG A 231 -15.89 -1.22 13.10
C ARG A 231 -16.98 -0.21 13.44
N LEU A 232 -17.48 0.49 12.44
CA LEU A 232 -18.55 1.48 12.54
C LEU A 232 -19.83 0.91 11.93
N GLY A 233 -20.64 0.24 12.75
CA GLY A 233 -21.83 -0.47 12.29
C GLY A 233 -21.49 -1.53 11.25
N ASN A 234 -22.29 -1.61 10.18
CA ASN A 234 -22.10 -2.55 9.07
C ASN A 234 -21.30 -1.95 7.89
N LYS A 235 -20.68 -0.77 8.07
CA LYS A 235 -20.07 -0.06 6.93
C LYS A 235 -18.58 -0.35 6.76
N HIS A 236 -17.76 0.13 7.66
CA HIS A 236 -16.29 0.06 7.56
C HIS A 236 -15.65 0.17 8.93
N SER A 237 -14.39 -0.23 9.04
CA SER A 237 -13.58 -0.03 10.24
C SER A 237 -12.62 1.16 10.05
N ARG A 238 -12.38 1.90 11.14
CA ARG A 238 -11.41 3.01 11.20
C ARG A 238 -10.38 2.77 12.28
N VAL A 239 -9.24 3.41 12.17
CA VAL A 239 -8.20 3.39 13.20
C VAL A 239 -8.76 3.95 14.51
N GLU A 240 -8.75 3.14 15.56
CA GLU A 240 -9.07 3.54 16.94
C GLU A 240 -7.78 3.82 17.73
N GLN A 241 -6.81 2.88 17.66
CA GLN A 241 -5.48 3.04 18.21
C GLN A 241 -4.48 2.81 17.08
N GLY A 242 -3.79 3.87 16.70
CA GLY A 242 -2.79 3.85 15.65
C GLY A 242 -1.39 3.56 16.16
N LEU A 243 -0.44 3.62 15.24
CA LEU A 243 0.99 3.53 15.49
C LEU A 243 1.72 4.74 14.91
N LYS A 244 2.96 4.94 15.37
CA LYS A 244 3.88 5.93 14.80
C LYS A 244 5.14 5.23 14.33
N ILE A 245 5.63 5.67 13.18
CA ILE A 245 6.99 5.37 12.76
C ILE A 245 7.93 6.23 13.59
N ILE A 246 8.87 5.60 14.27
CA ILE A 246 9.81 6.24 15.21
C ILE A 246 11.25 6.26 14.73
N LYS A 247 11.53 5.51 13.66
CA LYS A 247 12.85 5.44 13.02
C LYS A 247 12.66 5.12 11.55
N LYS A 248 13.47 5.70 10.68
CA LYS A 248 13.54 5.39 9.26
C LYS A 248 14.94 5.62 8.73
N SER A 249 15.44 4.72 7.89
CA SER A 249 16.72 4.83 7.20
C SER A 249 16.61 4.18 5.81
N ILE A 250 17.18 4.81 4.80
CA ILE A 250 17.21 4.33 3.42
C ILE A 250 18.64 4.51 2.92
N VAL A 251 19.24 3.44 2.41
CA VAL A 251 20.56 3.46 1.78
C VAL A 251 20.44 2.88 0.39
N ILE A 252 20.98 3.56 -0.62
CA ILE A 252 20.96 3.12 -2.01
C ILE A 252 22.36 3.31 -2.56
N GLU A 253 23.02 2.19 -2.81
CA GLU A 253 24.32 2.12 -3.47
C GLU A 253 24.23 1.17 -4.67
N LYS A 254 25.24 1.18 -5.52
CA LYS A 254 25.25 0.33 -6.72
C LYS A 254 25.02 -1.14 -6.42
N ASN A 255 25.67 -1.66 -5.37
CA ASN A 255 25.70 -3.09 -5.02
C ASN A 255 25.06 -3.39 -3.67
N TYR A 256 24.38 -2.41 -3.06
CA TYR A 256 23.77 -2.55 -1.75
C TYR A 256 22.59 -1.61 -1.56
N TRP A 257 21.46 -2.16 -1.17
CA TRP A 257 20.29 -1.38 -0.73
C TRP A 257 19.92 -1.76 0.69
N SER A 258 19.43 -0.80 1.45
CA SER A 258 18.87 -1.06 2.77
C SER A 258 17.67 -0.16 3.03
N ILE A 259 16.59 -0.74 3.53
CA ILE A 259 15.43 -0.03 4.08
C ILE A 259 15.29 -0.47 5.53
N GLY A 260 15.38 0.48 6.45
CA GLY A 260 15.16 0.25 7.88
C GLY A 260 14.07 1.16 8.42
N SER A 261 13.15 0.62 9.23
CA SER A 261 12.12 1.41 9.90
C SER A 261 11.63 0.72 11.16
N ALA A 262 11.12 1.51 12.12
CA ALA A 262 10.58 1.00 13.37
C ALA A 262 9.25 1.67 13.74
N HIS A 263 8.33 0.92 14.36
CA HIS A 263 7.06 1.43 14.84
C HIS A 263 6.77 1.04 16.29
N ASP A 264 5.91 1.82 16.94
CA ASP A 264 5.51 1.68 18.34
C ASP A 264 4.17 0.94 18.55
N GLY A 265 3.59 0.33 17.51
CA GLY A 265 2.25 -0.24 17.53
C GLY A 265 2.01 -1.28 18.64
N TYR A 266 3.03 -2.01 19.04
CA TYR A 266 2.96 -3.01 20.12
C TYR A 266 3.46 -2.49 21.46
N SER A 267 3.95 -1.24 21.53
CA SER A 267 4.58 -0.70 22.76
C SER A 267 3.62 -0.56 23.91
N LYS A 268 2.36 -0.18 23.65
CA LYS A 268 1.36 0.02 24.69
C LYS A 268 0.84 -1.29 25.26
N SER A 269 0.58 -2.28 24.42
CA SER A 269 -0.06 -3.55 24.81
C SER A 269 0.94 -4.57 25.31
N TYR A 270 2.13 -4.66 24.70
CA TYR A 270 3.12 -5.71 24.96
C TYR A 270 4.49 -5.18 25.39
N GLY A 271 4.68 -3.87 25.41
CA GLY A 271 5.98 -3.28 25.74
C GLY A 271 7.08 -3.62 24.72
N VAL A 272 6.72 -3.72 23.43
CA VAL A 272 7.65 -4.06 22.35
C VAL A 272 7.58 -3.03 21.23
N ILE A 273 8.75 -2.62 20.74
CA ILE A 273 8.91 -1.90 19.48
C ILE A 273 9.34 -2.92 18.42
N HIS A 274 8.72 -2.89 17.25
CA HIS A 274 9.20 -3.64 16.09
C HIS A 274 10.08 -2.72 15.23
N ASP A 275 11.36 -3.10 15.04
CA ASP A 275 12.35 -2.45 14.16
C ASP A 275 12.73 -3.47 13.08
N ARG A 276 12.39 -3.19 11.82
CA ARG A 276 12.74 -4.04 10.69
C ARG A 276 13.77 -3.34 9.81
N GLN A 277 14.75 -4.11 9.36
CA GLN A 277 15.72 -3.72 8.33
C GLN A 277 15.75 -4.81 7.26
N ILE A 278 15.67 -4.43 5.98
CA ILE A 278 15.82 -5.31 4.84
C ILE A 278 16.98 -4.79 4.00
N GLU A 279 17.95 -5.66 3.76
CA GLU A 279 19.12 -5.43 2.92
C GLU A 279 19.00 -6.23 1.63
N PHE A 280 19.42 -5.68 0.51
CA PHE A 280 19.49 -6.37 -0.76
C PHE A 280 20.86 -6.20 -1.40
N PHE A 281 21.42 -7.32 -1.84
CA PHE A 281 22.71 -7.44 -2.51
C PHE A 281 22.45 -7.83 -3.98
N PRO A 282 22.40 -6.86 -4.92
CA PRO A 282 22.02 -7.11 -6.32
C PRO A 282 22.87 -8.14 -7.04
N GLU A 283 24.19 -8.16 -6.82
CA GLU A 283 25.11 -9.09 -7.47
C GLU A 283 24.88 -10.55 -7.04
N GLN A 284 24.43 -10.75 -5.80
CA GLN A 284 24.16 -12.07 -5.23
C GLN A 284 22.69 -12.47 -5.38
N ASN A 285 21.82 -11.56 -5.84
CA ASN A 285 20.36 -11.71 -5.78
C ASN A 285 19.89 -12.19 -4.39
N LYS A 286 20.40 -11.55 -3.34
CA LYS A 286 20.22 -11.96 -1.95
C LYS A 286 19.58 -10.85 -1.12
N PHE A 287 18.52 -11.20 -0.38
CA PHE A 287 17.91 -10.37 0.64
C PHE A 287 18.28 -10.90 2.02
N ILE A 288 18.58 -10.00 2.94
CA ILE A 288 18.78 -10.29 4.36
C ILE A 288 17.83 -9.38 5.15
N GLY A 289 16.99 -9.97 5.96
CA GLY A 289 16.11 -9.21 6.84
C GLY A 289 16.45 -9.40 8.30
N PHE A 290 16.25 -8.33 9.06
CA PHE A 290 16.41 -8.29 10.51
C PHE A 290 15.12 -7.73 11.10
N ASP A 291 14.39 -8.56 11.84
CA ASP A 291 13.29 -8.14 12.68
C ASP A 291 13.78 -8.05 14.12
N LYS A 292 13.82 -6.83 14.67
CA LYS A 292 14.27 -6.57 16.02
C LYS A 292 13.06 -6.28 16.91
N LEU A 293 12.95 -7.04 17.99
CA LEU A 293 11.97 -6.82 19.04
C LEU A 293 12.65 -6.08 20.18
N ILE A 294 12.41 -4.77 20.27
CA ILE A 294 13.05 -3.90 21.24
C ILE A 294 12.14 -3.77 22.45
N LYS A 295 12.61 -4.26 23.60
CA LYS A 295 11.89 -4.27 24.86
C LYS A 295 11.72 -2.87 25.44
N LYS A 296 10.54 -2.63 26.01
CA LYS A 296 10.18 -1.46 26.83
C LYS A 296 9.96 -1.84 28.30
N LYS A 297 9.78 -0.85 29.18
CA LYS A 297 9.56 -1.07 30.61
C LYS A 297 8.32 -1.94 30.94
N ASN A 298 7.25 -1.79 30.18
CA ASN A 298 5.99 -2.54 30.33
C ASN A 298 5.97 -3.85 29.52
N PHE A 299 7.09 -4.48 29.34
CA PHE A 299 7.22 -5.72 28.55
C PHE A 299 6.38 -6.87 29.13
N ILE A 300 5.71 -7.59 28.23
CA ILE A 300 4.96 -8.81 28.51
C ILE A 300 5.47 -9.88 27.54
N SER A 301 5.90 -11.03 28.08
CA SER A 301 6.31 -12.18 27.26
C SER A 301 5.09 -12.81 26.61
N THR A 302 5.14 -12.98 25.30
CA THR A 302 4.04 -13.54 24.50
C THR A 302 4.57 -14.09 23.17
N ASN A 303 3.72 -14.77 22.41
CA ASN A 303 4.08 -15.31 21.12
C ASN A 303 4.23 -14.18 20.07
N PHE A 304 5.12 -14.40 19.13
CA PHE A 304 5.19 -13.61 17.90
C PHE A 304 5.25 -14.51 16.68
N GLU A 305 4.82 -13.96 15.54
CA GLU A 305 4.91 -14.59 14.23
C GLU A 305 5.33 -13.55 13.18
N ILE A 306 6.21 -13.95 12.28
CA ILE A 306 6.59 -13.15 11.12
C ILE A 306 6.14 -13.93 9.89
N ARG A 307 5.27 -13.32 9.08
CA ARG A 307 4.74 -13.92 7.85
C ARG A 307 5.40 -13.33 6.61
N PHE A 308 5.52 -14.18 5.59
CA PHE A 308 5.96 -13.85 4.25
C PHE A 308 4.94 -14.46 3.29
N HIS A 309 4.01 -13.64 2.83
CA HIS A 309 2.97 -14.06 1.90
C HIS A 309 3.55 -14.24 0.50
N LEU A 310 3.23 -15.34 -0.13
CA LEU A 310 3.64 -15.64 -1.50
C LEU A 310 2.47 -15.39 -2.46
N GLU A 311 2.78 -15.07 -3.71
CA GLU A 311 1.75 -14.97 -4.74
C GLU A 311 1.06 -16.33 -4.95
N PRO A 312 -0.25 -16.40 -5.26
CA PRO A 312 -0.92 -17.66 -5.59
C PRO A 312 -0.19 -18.43 -6.70
N ASN A 313 -0.22 -19.77 -6.61
CA ASN A 313 0.46 -20.72 -7.50
C ASN A 313 1.99 -20.84 -7.35
N ILE A 314 2.61 -20.09 -6.45
CA ILE A 314 4.00 -20.36 -6.07
C ILE A 314 4.04 -21.69 -5.30
N LYS A 315 4.97 -22.56 -5.69
CA LYS A 315 5.20 -23.83 -4.99
C LYS A 315 6.31 -23.67 -3.96
N THR A 316 6.12 -24.29 -2.80
CA THR A 316 7.15 -24.31 -1.76
C THR A 316 7.45 -25.74 -1.31
N MET A 317 8.68 -25.96 -0.90
CA MET A 317 9.14 -27.24 -0.37
C MET A 317 10.07 -26.99 0.82
N LYS A 318 9.67 -27.48 2.00
CA LYS A 318 10.50 -27.45 3.21
C LYS A 318 11.44 -28.64 3.21
N THR A 319 12.72 -28.43 3.57
CA THR A 319 13.70 -29.51 3.72
C THR A 319 13.41 -30.38 4.93
N GLN A 320 13.86 -31.64 4.89
CA GLN A 320 13.62 -32.61 5.98
C GLN A 320 14.22 -32.14 7.32
N ASP A 321 15.36 -31.46 7.30
CA ASP A 321 16.01 -30.89 8.48
C ASP A 321 15.34 -29.59 8.95
N GLY A 322 14.33 -29.09 8.23
CA GLY A 322 13.58 -27.88 8.56
C GLY A 322 14.35 -26.57 8.45
N LYS A 323 15.56 -26.56 7.90
CA LYS A 323 16.43 -25.36 7.85
C LYS A 323 16.13 -24.44 6.69
N PHE A 324 15.59 -25.00 5.58
CA PHE A 324 15.35 -24.26 4.35
C PHE A 324 13.93 -24.49 3.83
N ILE A 325 13.39 -23.45 3.19
CA ILE A 325 12.22 -23.57 2.34
C ILE A 325 12.64 -23.12 0.94
N PHE A 326 12.49 -24.03 -0.04
CA PHE A 326 12.64 -23.71 -1.45
C PHE A 326 11.35 -23.16 -2.00
N ILE A 327 11.46 -22.16 -2.87
CA ILE A 327 10.34 -21.44 -3.49
C ILE A 327 10.57 -21.51 -5.01
N GLU A 328 9.59 -22.04 -5.73
CA GLU A 328 9.57 -22.08 -7.19
C GLU A 328 8.65 -20.97 -7.72
N LEU A 329 9.26 -19.96 -8.36
CA LEU A 329 8.56 -18.85 -9.00
C LEU A 329 8.80 -18.93 -10.51
N GLU A 330 7.91 -19.58 -11.24
CA GLU A 330 8.06 -19.86 -12.68
C GLU A 330 9.42 -20.51 -13.00
N ASN A 331 10.32 -19.78 -13.67
CA ASN A 331 11.66 -20.26 -14.04
C ASN A 331 12.74 -19.85 -13.03
N GLN A 332 12.37 -19.43 -11.83
CA GLN A 332 13.28 -18.98 -10.78
C GLN A 332 13.16 -19.86 -9.55
N GLY A 333 14.29 -20.29 -9.03
CA GLY A 333 14.40 -20.97 -7.74
C GLY A 333 14.93 -20.02 -6.66
N TRP A 334 14.26 -20.00 -5.51
CA TRP A 334 14.66 -19.22 -4.36
C TRP A 334 14.77 -20.10 -3.13
N ARG A 335 15.64 -19.74 -2.20
CA ARG A 335 15.85 -20.43 -0.93
C ARG A 335 15.66 -19.45 0.22
N PHE A 336 14.73 -19.77 1.11
CA PHE A 336 14.49 -19.06 2.36
C PHE A 336 15.09 -19.81 3.53
N SER A 337 15.67 -19.07 4.50
CA SER A 337 16.17 -19.61 5.77
C SER A 337 16.05 -18.60 6.90
N CYS A 338 15.97 -19.08 8.12
CA CYS A 338 16.02 -18.26 9.33
C CYS A 338 16.96 -18.88 10.35
N ASN A 339 17.80 -18.04 10.96
CA ASN A 339 18.71 -18.49 12.01
C ASN A 339 17.97 -18.59 13.34
N ASN A 340 18.19 -19.69 14.07
CA ASN A 340 17.73 -19.89 15.45
C ASN A 340 16.20 -19.88 15.68
N HIS A 341 15.39 -19.89 14.62
CA HIS A 341 13.92 -19.99 14.74
C HIS A 341 13.38 -21.04 13.77
N LYS A 342 12.31 -21.67 14.20
CA LYS A 342 11.57 -22.62 13.35
C LYS A 342 10.90 -21.84 12.21
N ILE A 343 11.08 -22.34 10.99
CA ILE A 343 10.34 -21.88 9.81
C ILE A 343 9.33 -22.94 9.41
N ASP A 344 8.17 -22.51 8.94
CA ASP A 344 7.13 -23.42 8.47
C ASP A 344 6.33 -22.79 7.31
N ILE A 345 5.44 -23.58 6.74
CA ILE A 345 4.55 -23.17 5.65
C ILE A 345 3.12 -23.32 6.13
N GLU A 346 2.29 -22.31 5.90
CA GLU A 346 0.86 -22.33 6.18
C GLU A 346 0.06 -21.94 4.92
N THR A 347 -1.20 -22.36 4.86
CA THR A 347 -2.15 -21.89 3.86
C THR A 347 -2.70 -20.52 4.30
N GLY A 348 -2.64 -19.54 3.43
CA GLY A 348 -3.16 -18.20 3.62
C GLY A 348 -4.29 -17.86 2.67
N LEU A 349 -4.76 -16.62 2.76
CA LEU A 349 -5.79 -16.05 1.89
C LEU A 349 -5.19 -14.88 1.10
N TYR A 350 -5.43 -14.88 -0.20
CA TYR A 350 -5.03 -13.82 -1.11
C TYR A 350 -6.24 -13.08 -1.67
N PHE A 351 -6.27 -11.76 -1.49
CA PHE A 351 -7.36 -10.86 -1.88
C PHE A 351 -6.95 -9.92 -3.02
N GLY A 352 -5.98 -10.30 -3.82
CA GLY A 352 -5.47 -9.46 -4.90
C GLY A 352 -6.54 -9.07 -5.91
N LYS A 353 -7.52 -9.95 -6.18
CA LYS A 353 -8.63 -9.66 -7.08
C LYS A 353 -9.84 -9.11 -6.33
N LYS A 354 -10.51 -8.15 -6.94
CA LYS A 354 -11.66 -7.46 -6.34
C LYS A 354 -12.75 -8.43 -5.89
N ASN A 355 -13.11 -8.36 -4.59
CA ASN A 355 -14.21 -9.13 -3.96
C ASN A 355 -14.14 -10.66 -4.13
N THR A 356 -12.97 -11.19 -4.42
CA THR A 356 -12.70 -12.63 -4.44
C THR A 356 -11.52 -12.95 -3.55
N TYR A 357 -11.33 -14.21 -3.25
CA TYR A 357 -10.11 -14.68 -2.62
C TYR A 357 -9.66 -15.98 -3.28
N THR A 358 -8.38 -16.25 -3.17
CA THR A 358 -7.76 -17.53 -3.52
C THR A 358 -6.85 -17.96 -2.38
N GLU A 359 -6.58 -19.24 -2.25
CA GLU A 359 -5.57 -19.73 -1.34
C GLU A 359 -4.18 -19.42 -1.88
N ASN A 360 -3.27 -19.12 -0.97
CA ASN A 360 -1.84 -18.99 -1.24
C ASN A 360 -1.05 -19.69 -0.14
N GLN A 361 0.26 -19.75 -0.29
CA GLN A 361 1.17 -20.23 0.74
C GLN A 361 1.85 -19.05 1.42
N ASN A 362 2.06 -19.18 2.73
CA ASN A 362 2.86 -18.25 3.51
C ASN A 362 4.01 -19.02 4.15
N ILE A 363 5.19 -18.45 4.12
CA ILE A 363 6.28 -18.86 5.01
C ILE A 363 6.09 -18.09 6.31
N PHE A 364 6.26 -18.74 7.44
CA PHE A 364 6.23 -18.04 8.72
C PHE A 364 7.33 -18.49 9.67
N ILE A 365 7.75 -17.56 10.51
CA ILE A 365 8.68 -17.75 11.62
C ILE A 365 7.89 -17.56 12.89
N SER A 366 7.96 -18.47 13.84
CA SER A 366 7.30 -18.35 15.14
C SER A 366 8.30 -18.36 16.29
N GLY A 367 7.95 -17.67 17.37
CA GLY A 367 8.74 -17.63 18.58
C GLY A 367 8.02 -17.00 19.76
N VAL A 368 8.72 -16.85 20.86
CA VAL A 368 8.24 -16.18 22.07
C VAL A 368 9.13 -14.95 22.34
N THR A 369 8.50 -13.82 22.66
CA THR A 369 9.22 -12.60 23.03
C THR A 369 9.93 -12.81 24.36
N GLN A 370 11.19 -12.39 24.42
CA GLN A 370 12.06 -12.59 25.59
C GLN A 370 12.21 -11.28 26.38
N ASN A 371 12.59 -11.41 27.64
CA ASN A 371 12.82 -10.27 28.52
C ASN A 371 14.14 -9.50 28.18
N GLU A 372 14.51 -9.50 26.92
CA GLU A 372 15.65 -8.80 26.33
C GLU A 372 15.37 -8.39 24.88
N ASN A 373 16.25 -7.61 24.28
CA ASN A 373 16.12 -7.30 22.85
C ASN A 373 16.46 -8.55 22.02
N GLN A 374 15.59 -8.90 21.09
CA GLN A 374 15.77 -10.04 20.19
C GLN A 374 15.99 -9.56 18.77
N ILE A 375 16.79 -10.33 18.02
CA ILE A 375 17.01 -10.13 16.59
C ILE A 375 16.72 -11.45 15.89
N ILE A 376 15.72 -11.42 15.01
CA ILE A 376 15.37 -12.51 14.12
C ILE A 376 15.96 -12.19 12.75
N LYS A 377 16.98 -12.96 12.34
CA LYS A 377 17.62 -12.81 11.03
C LYS A 377 17.12 -13.88 10.09
N TRP A 378 16.63 -13.45 8.91
CA TRP A 378 16.23 -14.33 7.82
C TRP A 378 16.94 -13.97 6.52
N GLU A 379 17.05 -14.93 5.63
CA GLU A 379 17.70 -14.77 4.33
C GLU A 379 16.84 -15.36 3.22
N LEU A 380 16.80 -14.66 2.08
CA LEU A 380 16.14 -15.10 0.86
C LEU A 380 17.12 -14.92 -0.29
N THR A 381 17.52 -16.02 -0.92
CA THR A 381 18.57 -16.03 -1.95
C THR A 381 18.07 -16.73 -3.21
N LYS A 382 18.28 -16.10 -4.36
CA LYS A 382 18.03 -16.73 -5.66
C LYS A 382 19.09 -17.80 -5.93
N ILE A 383 18.65 -18.97 -6.37
CA ILE A 383 19.53 -20.11 -6.63
C ILE A 383 19.57 -20.54 -8.10
N THR A 384 18.53 -20.16 -8.86
CA THR A 384 18.48 -20.38 -10.33
C THR A 384 17.75 -19.21 -11.01
#